data_d80d647d65d87726eb996ba20ea6d6fe
#
_entry.id   d80d647d65d87726eb996ba20ea6d6fe
#
_cell.length_a   1.000
_cell.length_b   1.000
_cell.length_c   1.000
_cell.angle_alpha   90.00
_cell.angle_beta   90.00
_cell.angle_gamma   90.00
#
_symmetry.space_group_name_H-M   'P 1'
#
loop_
_entity.id
_entity.type
_entity.pdbx_description
1 polymer ?
#
loop_
_entity_poly.entity_id
_entity_poly.type
_entity_poly.pdbx_seq_one_letter_code
_entity_poly.pdbx_strand_id
1 'polypeptide(L)'
;LWSDGTPVTSNDAKFTADYCMNPEGGCAQAAFFDGVKSIETPDDMTLVITFNEPKPNPYGPLVGGQSPIIQAAQFADCTGAKAPECTEANFNPIGTGAFVVDEFKPNDVITLSANPNYREADKPKFAKMVLKGGGDAVASARAVFETGEMDYAWNLQLAPDVISKFEEGGKGKAITGFGPLVERLEMNMTDPSPDLPEGERSTVMHPHPILSDIRVREALSISIDRDLLVEVGYGQAGKPTCDLVPSPANYASMNDFCLTQDMDRAKALLEEAGWTDTDGDGVRDKDGKKLSLLYQTSTNAVRQDFQALIKQWWEEIGVETELRNLDASVFFGGDPGSPDTFQKFYADVEMYANTFNGTDPQQYLAAYRCGGEPKPSSQWQGENINRFCDPAYDALIDELGRTGDIAKRGEIAKKMNDMLTKDSHTIVGLVHRGRVSGQANTLGGHVLNVWDSELWDAAEWYRID
;
A
#
# COMPACT_ATOMS: atom_id res chain seq x y z
N LEU A 1 22.94 -19.12 -7.61
CA LEU A 1 23.40 -18.32 -8.74
C LEU A 1 22.34 -17.27 -9.08
N TRP A 2 22.77 -16.15 -9.67
CA TRP A 2 21.92 -15.25 -10.41
C TRP A 2 21.45 -15.92 -11.71
N SER A 3 20.41 -15.38 -12.34
CA SER A 3 19.84 -15.92 -13.59
C SER A 3 20.82 -15.87 -14.77
N ASP A 4 21.83 -14.99 -14.73
CA ASP A 4 22.92 -14.92 -15.70
C ASP A 4 24.04 -15.96 -15.46
N GLY A 5 23.93 -16.76 -14.39
CA GLY A 5 24.89 -17.80 -14.01
C GLY A 5 26.04 -17.31 -13.14
N THR A 6 26.11 -16.02 -12.81
CA THR A 6 27.11 -15.49 -11.87
C THR A 6 26.74 -15.85 -10.42
N PRO A 7 27.73 -16.00 -9.51
CA PRO A 7 27.46 -16.32 -8.12
C PRO A 7 26.79 -15.15 -7.38
N VAL A 8 25.82 -15.47 -6.51
CA VAL A 8 25.31 -14.55 -5.51
C VAL A 8 26.29 -14.49 -4.36
N THR A 9 26.66 -13.29 -3.95
CA THR A 9 27.62 -13.08 -2.86
C THR A 9 27.06 -12.15 -1.78
N SER A 10 27.71 -12.14 -0.63
CA SER A 10 27.41 -11.21 0.46
C SER A 10 27.59 -9.74 0.02
N ASN A 11 28.42 -9.49 -1.00
CA ASN A 11 28.62 -8.16 -1.55
C ASN A 11 27.35 -7.62 -2.27
N ASP A 12 26.55 -8.48 -2.88
CA ASP A 12 25.26 -8.08 -3.48
C ASP A 12 24.29 -7.58 -2.40
N ALA A 13 24.22 -8.28 -1.27
CA ALA A 13 23.40 -7.88 -0.14
C ALA A 13 23.88 -6.57 0.51
N LYS A 14 25.21 -6.40 0.67
CA LYS A 14 25.78 -5.14 1.14
C LYS A 14 25.48 -3.99 0.17
N PHE A 15 25.69 -4.22 -1.12
CA PHE A 15 25.38 -3.24 -2.16
C PHE A 15 23.91 -2.81 -2.10
N THR A 16 22.98 -3.76 -1.95
CA THR A 16 21.55 -3.48 -1.83
C THR A 16 21.25 -2.57 -0.64
N ALA A 17 21.87 -2.84 0.49
CA ALA A 17 21.73 -2.01 1.67
C ALA A 17 22.28 -0.60 1.47
N ASP A 18 23.51 -0.49 0.92
CA ASP A 18 24.13 0.81 0.61
C ASP A 18 23.31 1.61 -0.41
N TYR A 19 22.72 0.92 -1.41
CA TYR A 19 21.81 1.50 -2.41
C TYR A 19 20.57 2.08 -1.74
N CYS A 20 19.90 1.31 -0.87
CA CYS A 20 18.65 1.72 -0.25
C CYS A 20 18.85 2.77 0.86
N MET A 21 19.95 2.71 1.60
CA MET A 21 20.30 3.71 2.63
C MET A 21 20.84 5.02 2.07
N ASN A 22 21.11 5.10 0.77
CA ASN A 22 21.58 6.33 0.14
C ASN A 22 20.45 7.39 0.14
N PRO A 23 20.61 8.53 0.83
CA PRO A 23 19.56 9.52 0.95
C PRO A 23 19.18 10.20 -0.38
N GLU A 24 20.05 10.14 -1.39
CA GLU A 24 19.79 10.68 -2.72
C GLU A 24 19.11 9.67 -3.64
N GLY A 25 19.02 8.40 -3.24
CA GLY A 25 18.51 7.31 -4.09
C GLY A 25 16.99 7.19 -4.14
N GLY A 26 16.27 7.80 -3.21
CA GLY A 26 14.80 7.71 -3.16
C GLY A 26 14.28 6.28 -2.98
N CYS A 27 14.93 5.45 -2.15
CA CYS A 27 14.42 4.12 -1.82
C CYS A 27 13.24 4.23 -0.84
N ALA A 28 12.05 3.82 -1.25
CA ALA A 28 10.85 3.86 -0.41
C ALA A 28 10.99 2.99 0.86
N GLN A 29 11.75 1.91 0.78
CA GLN A 29 12.01 0.98 1.89
C GLN A 29 13.22 1.36 2.76
N ALA A 30 13.73 2.58 2.68
CA ALA A 30 14.86 3.04 3.50
C ALA A 30 14.64 2.80 5.01
N ALA A 31 13.39 2.95 5.49
CA ALA A 31 13.02 2.70 6.88
C ALA A 31 13.26 1.23 7.35
N PHE A 32 13.35 0.26 6.42
CA PHE A 32 13.68 -1.12 6.76
C PHE A 32 15.10 -1.27 7.33
N PHE A 33 15.97 -0.34 6.97
CA PHE A 33 17.35 -0.29 7.43
C PHE A 33 17.56 0.58 8.68
N ASP A 34 16.50 1.11 9.26
CA ASP A 34 16.57 1.93 10.47
C ASP A 34 17.26 1.16 11.62
N GLY A 35 18.20 1.85 12.25
CA GLY A 35 18.98 1.29 13.34
C GLY A 35 20.12 0.37 12.91
N VAL A 36 20.37 0.16 11.64
CA VAL A 36 21.56 -0.53 11.13
C VAL A 36 22.78 0.37 11.38
N LYS A 37 23.79 -0.17 12.09
CA LYS A 37 25.04 0.49 12.41
C LYS A 37 26.12 0.23 11.37
N SER A 38 26.27 -1.04 10.97
CA SER A 38 27.22 -1.46 9.95
C SER A 38 26.76 -2.73 9.25
N ILE A 39 27.20 -2.88 8.01
CA ILE A 39 27.05 -4.11 7.22
C ILE A 39 28.43 -4.50 6.70
N GLU A 40 28.89 -5.69 7.07
CA GLU A 40 30.20 -6.19 6.75
C GLU A 40 30.10 -7.50 5.96
N THR A 41 31.04 -7.71 5.05
CA THR A 41 31.15 -8.91 4.20
C THR A 41 32.52 -9.52 4.39
N PRO A 42 32.75 -10.26 5.50
CA PRO A 42 34.06 -10.82 5.81
C PRO A 42 34.53 -11.86 4.77
N ASP A 43 33.60 -12.46 4.07
CA ASP A 43 33.84 -13.34 2.92
C ASP A 43 32.61 -13.35 2.00
N ASP A 44 32.70 -14.00 0.83
CA ASP A 44 31.67 -14.02 -0.20
C ASP A 44 30.33 -14.64 0.24
N MET A 45 30.30 -15.41 1.31
CA MET A 45 29.13 -16.15 1.79
C MET A 45 28.59 -15.66 3.12
N THR A 46 29.26 -14.67 3.74
CA THR A 46 28.92 -14.18 5.07
C THR A 46 28.59 -12.70 5.03
N LEU A 47 27.37 -12.36 5.48
CA LEU A 47 26.92 -11.00 5.71
C LEU A 47 26.72 -10.80 7.22
N VAL A 48 27.31 -9.75 7.77
CA VAL A 48 27.16 -9.38 9.18
C VAL A 48 26.48 -8.02 9.26
N ILE A 49 25.24 -8.01 9.75
CA ILE A 49 24.49 -6.77 10.02
C ILE A 49 24.58 -6.48 11.52
N THR A 50 25.15 -5.34 11.87
CA THR A 50 25.21 -4.86 13.27
C THR A 50 24.20 -3.73 13.45
N PHE A 51 23.35 -3.84 14.45
CA PHE A 51 22.40 -2.79 14.81
C PHE A 51 22.97 -1.91 15.95
N ASN A 52 22.50 -0.68 16.05
CA ASN A 52 22.86 0.26 17.11
C ASN A 52 22.43 -0.24 18.50
N GLU A 53 21.31 -0.95 18.55
CA GLU A 53 20.70 -1.52 19.75
C GLU A 53 20.19 -2.95 19.46
N PRO A 54 19.91 -3.77 20.47
CA PRO A 54 19.27 -5.08 20.27
C PRO A 54 17.96 -4.92 19.51
N LYS A 55 17.79 -5.65 18.40
CA LYS A 55 16.62 -5.61 17.53
C LYS A 55 15.93 -6.98 17.53
N PRO A 56 14.84 -7.17 18.28
CA PRO A 56 14.16 -8.46 18.41
C PRO A 56 13.55 -8.97 17.08
N ASN A 57 13.14 -8.06 16.20
CA ASN A 57 12.71 -8.39 14.82
C ASN A 57 13.73 -7.80 13.82
N PRO A 58 14.79 -8.53 13.47
CA PRO A 58 15.85 -8.04 12.58
C PRO A 58 15.53 -8.23 11.09
N TYR A 59 14.36 -8.78 10.75
CA TYR A 59 14.03 -9.29 9.42
C TYR A 59 13.49 -8.26 8.43
N GLY A 60 13.62 -6.97 8.71
CA GLY A 60 13.26 -5.92 7.76
C GLY A 60 14.19 -5.87 6.54
N PRO A 61 15.46 -5.62 6.77
CA PRO A 61 16.42 -5.51 5.68
C PRO A 61 16.58 -6.83 4.92
N LEU A 62 16.58 -6.75 3.58
CA LEU A 62 16.95 -7.86 2.69
C LEU A 62 16.04 -9.10 2.79
N VAL A 63 14.83 -8.94 3.31
CA VAL A 63 13.88 -10.05 3.48
C VAL A 63 12.52 -9.70 2.85
N GLY A 64 11.92 -10.69 2.17
CA GLY A 64 10.61 -10.57 1.56
C GLY A 64 10.60 -9.79 0.25
N GLY A 65 9.41 -9.74 -0.36
CA GLY A 65 9.22 -9.14 -1.68
C GLY A 65 9.42 -7.62 -1.74
N GLN A 66 9.36 -6.94 -0.59
CA GLN A 66 9.56 -5.48 -0.51
C GLN A 66 11.03 -5.07 -0.33
N SER A 67 11.91 -6.00 0.05
CA SER A 67 13.34 -5.72 0.25
C SER A 67 14.21 -6.79 -0.44
N PRO A 68 14.06 -7.00 -1.77
CA PRO A 68 14.85 -8.00 -2.49
C PRO A 68 16.31 -7.59 -2.56
N ILE A 69 17.20 -8.58 -2.57
CA ILE A 69 18.62 -8.34 -2.89
C ILE A 69 18.75 -8.12 -4.40
N ILE A 70 19.38 -7.04 -4.82
CA ILE A 70 19.69 -6.72 -6.22
C ILE A 70 21.11 -7.09 -6.58
N GLN A 71 21.38 -7.42 -7.85
CA GLN A 71 22.71 -7.76 -8.32
C GLN A 71 23.60 -6.51 -8.39
N ALA A 72 24.68 -6.49 -7.62
CA ALA A 72 25.59 -5.35 -7.53
C ALA A 72 26.17 -4.95 -8.89
N ALA A 73 26.53 -5.92 -9.74
CA ALA A 73 27.10 -5.66 -11.06
C ALA A 73 26.12 -4.97 -12.00
N GLN A 74 24.83 -5.35 -11.97
CA GLN A 74 23.81 -4.74 -12.82
C GLN A 74 23.48 -3.30 -12.43
N PHE A 75 23.50 -3.01 -11.13
CA PHE A 75 23.09 -1.71 -10.59
C PHE A 75 24.26 -0.80 -10.20
N ALA A 76 25.51 -1.17 -10.51
CA ALA A 76 26.70 -0.45 -10.09
C ALA A 76 26.69 1.05 -10.42
N ASP A 77 26.19 1.42 -11.59
CA ASP A 77 26.09 2.81 -12.05
C ASP A 77 24.75 3.49 -11.72
N CYS A 78 23.85 2.78 -11.04
CA CYS A 78 22.47 3.19 -10.74
C CYS A 78 22.28 3.70 -9.31
N THR A 79 23.31 4.23 -8.66
CA THR A 79 23.25 4.61 -7.24
C THR A 79 22.95 6.10 -7.03
N GLY A 80 22.37 6.43 -5.88
CA GLY A 80 22.04 7.81 -5.51
C GLY A 80 21.06 8.44 -6.51
N ALA A 81 21.28 9.68 -6.87
CA ALA A 81 20.42 10.46 -7.77
C ALA A 81 20.22 9.82 -9.17
N LYS A 82 21.07 8.86 -9.54
CA LYS A 82 20.93 8.14 -10.82
C LYS A 82 19.95 6.96 -10.76
N ALA A 83 19.56 6.50 -9.58
CA ALA A 83 18.70 5.33 -9.41
C ALA A 83 17.41 5.38 -10.24
N PRO A 84 16.65 6.49 -10.32
CA PRO A 84 15.45 6.58 -11.14
C PRO A 84 15.71 6.56 -12.66
N GLU A 85 16.92 6.86 -13.09
CA GLU A 85 17.27 6.89 -14.52
C GLU A 85 17.57 5.51 -15.08
N CYS A 86 17.77 4.50 -14.24
CA CYS A 86 18.13 3.13 -14.61
C CYS A 86 16.90 2.27 -14.94
N THR A 87 16.01 2.76 -15.78
CA THR A 87 14.74 2.10 -16.11
C THR A 87 14.94 0.72 -16.75
N GLU A 88 15.97 0.53 -17.56
CA GLU A 88 16.25 -0.77 -18.19
C GLU A 88 16.60 -1.84 -17.16
N ALA A 89 17.47 -1.53 -16.19
CA ALA A 89 17.83 -2.46 -15.12
C ALA A 89 16.63 -2.75 -14.21
N ASN A 90 15.79 -1.74 -13.94
CA ASN A 90 14.58 -1.90 -13.14
C ASN A 90 13.51 -2.74 -13.85
N PHE A 91 13.38 -2.68 -15.16
CA PHE A 91 12.40 -3.45 -15.93
C PHE A 91 12.88 -4.83 -16.35
N ASN A 92 14.18 -5.06 -16.33
CA ASN A 92 14.80 -6.33 -16.70
C ASN A 92 15.82 -6.78 -15.63
N PRO A 93 15.39 -6.98 -14.37
CA PRO A 93 16.29 -7.31 -13.27
C PRO A 93 16.85 -8.73 -13.42
N ILE A 94 18.15 -8.87 -13.14
CA ILE A 94 18.78 -10.17 -12.97
C ILE A 94 18.46 -10.64 -11.55
N GLY A 95 17.68 -11.71 -11.44
CA GLY A 95 17.18 -12.23 -10.16
C GLY A 95 17.63 -13.66 -9.88
N THR A 96 17.23 -14.18 -8.71
CA THR A 96 17.47 -15.57 -8.29
C THR A 96 16.19 -16.41 -8.25
N GLY A 97 15.06 -15.82 -8.65
CA GLY A 97 13.74 -16.45 -8.63
C GLY A 97 13.59 -17.57 -9.67
N ALA A 98 12.44 -18.26 -9.61
CA ALA A 98 12.13 -19.36 -10.52
C ALA A 98 11.96 -18.92 -11.99
N PHE A 99 11.69 -17.65 -12.21
CA PHE A 99 11.47 -17.07 -13.55
C PHE A 99 12.39 -15.89 -13.79
N VAL A 100 12.69 -15.65 -15.07
CA VAL A 100 13.51 -14.53 -15.57
C VAL A 100 12.62 -13.67 -16.49
N VAL A 101 12.75 -12.36 -16.41
CA VAL A 101 12.05 -11.43 -17.29
C VAL A 101 12.64 -11.53 -18.69
N ASP A 102 11.80 -11.85 -19.68
CA ASP A 102 12.15 -11.78 -21.11
C ASP A 102 11.78 -10.42 -21.70
N GLU A 103 10.63 -9.87 -21.28
CA GLU A 103 10.12 -8.59 -21.76
C GLU A 103 9.23 -7.96 -20.68
N PHE A 104 9.39 -6.66 -20.46
CA PHE A 104 8.52 -5.86 -19.62
C PHE A 104 7.98 -4.67 -20.40
N LYS A 105 6.69 -4.67 -20.67
CA LYS A 105 5.96 -3.53 -21.25
C LYS A 105 5.02 -2.94 -20.21
N PRO A 106 5.30 -1.76 -19.69
CA PRO A 106 4.40 -1.11 -18.72
C PRO A 106 2.96 -1.04 -19.25
N ASN A 107 1.99 -1.32 -18.37
CA ASN A 107 0.55 -1.35 -18.66
C ASN A 107 0.09 -2.36 -19.74
N ASP A 108 0.94 -3.26 -20.19
CA ASP A 108 0.59 -4.24 -21.21
C ASP A 108 0.93 -5.65 -20.74
N VAL A 109 2.20 -6.03 -20.79
CA VAL A 109 2.58 -7.42 -20.54
C VAL A 109 3.98 -7.54 -19.97
N ILE A 110 4.14 -8.49 -19.03
CA ILE A 110 5.44 -9.02 -18.63
C ILE A 110 5.50 -10.48 -19.06
N THR A 111 6.50 -10.83 -19.84
CA THR A 111 6.77 -12.23 -20.18
C THR A 111 8.00 -12.71 -19.46
N LEU A 112 7.89 -13.91 -18.89
CA LEU A 112 8.96 -14.53 -18.13
C LEU A 112 9.16 -15.96 -18.62
N SER A 113 10.41 -16.41 -18.67
CA SER A 113 10.80 -17.79 -18.90
C SER A 113 11.35 -18.46 -17.64
N ALA A 114 11.32 -19.77 -17.60
CA ALA A 114 11.91 -20.54 -16.50
C ALA A 114 13.40 -20.23 -16.36
N ASN A 115 13.85 -19.92 -15.15
CA ASN A 115 15.25 -19.65 -14.85
C ASN A 115 16.09 -20.94 -14.90
N PRO A 116 17.03 -21.08 -15.85
CA PRO A 116 17.85 -22.29 -15.96
C PRO A 116 18.81 -22.48 -14.77
N ASN A 117 19.06 -21.42 -14.01
CA ASN A 117 19.94 -21.40 -12.85
C ASN A 117 19.17 -21.39 -11.52
N TYR A 118 17.85 -21.71 -11.57
CA TYR A 118 17.07 -21.78 -10.35
C TYR A 118 17.60 -22.86 -9.39
N ARG A 119 17.59 -22.57 -8.10
CA ARG A 119 18.19 -23.43 -7.06
C ARG A 119 17.58 -24.83 -6.94
N GLU A 120 16.32 -25.00 -7.42
CA GLU A 120 15.59 -26.27 -7.37
C GLU A 120 15.46 -26.82 -8.80
N ALA A 121 16.21 -27.90 -9.09
CA ALA A 121 16.42 -28.40 -10.44
C ALA A 121 15.15 -28.90 -11.17
N ASP A 122 14.08 -29.24 -10.43
CA ASP A 122 12.81 -29.73 -10.97
C ASP A 122 11.70 -28.66 -11.00
N LYS A 123 12.06 -27.41 -10.75
CA LYS A 123 11.18 -26.25 -10.75
C LYS A 123 11.75 -25.10 -11.61
N PRO A 124 10.89 -24.21 -12.09
CA PRO A 124 9.42 -24.29 -12.06
C PRO A 124 8.87 -25.34 -13.02
N LYS A 125 7.61 -25.74 -12.84
CA LYS A 125 6.94 -26.70 -13.75
C LYS A 125 6.45 -26.07 -15.05
N PHE A 126 6.18 -24.75 -15.05
CA PHE A 126 5.87 -24.01 -16.24
C PHE A 126 7.16 -23.48 -16.91
N ALA A 127 7.27 -23.66 -18.22
CA ALA A 127 8.38 -23.10 -18.99
C ALA A 127 8.29 -21.56 -19.16
N LYS A 128 7.07 -21.04 -19.09
CA LYS A 128 6.78 -19.60 -19.32
C LYS A 128 5.65 -19.13 -18.43
N MET A 129 5.76 -17.88 -17.97
CA MET A 129 4.69 -17.15 -17.30
C MET A 129 4.43 -15.85 -18.07
N VAL A 130 3.17 -15.47 -18.18
CA VAL A 130 2.75 -14.22 -18.81
C VAL A 130 1.88 -13.46 -17.82
N LEU A 131 2.32 -12.30 -17.38
CA LEU A 131 1.57 -11.38 -16.55
C LEU A 131 0.98 -10.30 -17.46
N LYS A 132 -0.33 -10.29 -17.61
CA LYS A 132 -1.03 -9.33 -18.46
C LYS A 132 -1.55 -8.18 -17.61
N GLY A 133 -1.08 -6.97 -17.92
CA GLY A 133 -1.51 -5.73 -17.28
C GLY A 133 -2.51 -4.95 -18.14
N GLY A 134 -2.86 -3.74 -17.69
CA GLY A 134 -3.67 -2.79 -18.45
C GLY A 134 -5.15 -3.15 -18.61
N GLY A 135 -5.61 -4.28 -18.06
CA GLY A 135 -7.01 -4.70 -18.08
C GLY A 135 -7.78 -4.24 -16.85
N ASP A 136 -9.10 -4.38 -16.91
CA ASP A 136 -9.98 -4.19 -15.76
C ASP A 136 -10.33 -5.53 -15.08
N ALA A 137 -10.90 -5.44 -13.88
CA ALA A 137 -11.26 -6.62 -13.10
C ALA A 137 -12.34 -7.48 -13.80
N VAL A 138 -13.25 -6.88 -14.59
CA VAL A 138 -14.29 -7.59 -15.35
C VAL A 138 -13.65 -8.45 -16.45
N ALA A 139 -12.73 -7.87 -17.22
CA ALA A 139 -12.02 -8.59 -18.26
C ALA A 139 -11.16 -9.74 -17.67
N SER A 140 -10.50 -9.48 -16.55
CA SER A 140 -9.68 -10.49 -15.85
C SER A 140 -10.52 -11.64 -15.30
N ALA A 141 -11.66 -11.35 -14.66
CA ALA A 141 -12.60 -12.37 -14.18
C ALA A 141 -13.14 -13.23 -15.32
N ARG A 142 -13.54 -12.60 -16.44
CA ARG A 142 -14.01 -13.30 -17.63
C ARG A 142 -12.95 -14.26 -18.19
N ALA A 143 -11.69 -13.80 -18.27
CA ALA A 143 -10.60 -14.59 -18.81
C ALA A 143 -10.33 -15.87 -18.02
N VAL A 144 -10.56 -15.86 -16.69
CA VAL A 144 -10.36 -17.03 -15.82
C VAL A 144 -11.63 -17.88 -15.70
N PHE A 145 -12.80 -17.26 -15.49
CA PHE A 145 -14.01 -17.98 -15.08
C PHE A 145 -14.87 -18.43 -16.26
N GLU A 146 -14.90 -17.67 -17.36
CA GLU A 146 -15.76 -17.97 -18.52
C GLU A 146 -14.97 -18.56 -19.69
N THR A 147 -13.89 -17.90 -20.13
CA THR A 147 -13.16 -18.33 -21.33
C THR A 147 -12.06 -19.34 -21.03
N GLY A 148 -11.45 -19.28 -19.86
CA GLY A 148 -10.31 -20.11 -19.49
C GLY A 148 -9.01 -19.74 -20.24
N GLU A 149 -8.91 -18.51 -20.75
CA GLU A 149 -7.70 -18.01 -21.42
C GLU A 149 -6.56 -17.70 -20.46
N MET A 150 -6.90 -17.43 -19.19
CA MET A 150 -5.96 -17.13 -18.12
C MET A 150 -6.11 -18.11 -16.97
N ASP A 151 -5.01 -18.38 -16.30
CA ASP A 151 -4.96 -19.32 -15.18
C ASP A 151 -5.25 -18.66 -13.84
N TYR A 152 -4.92 -17.37 -13.72
CA TYR A 152 -5.03 -16.63 -12.48
C TYR A 152 -5.40 -15.17 -12.75
N ALA A 153 -6.28 -14.62 -11.92
CA ALA A 153 -6.63 -13.21 -11.91
C ALA A 153 -6.41 -12.63 -10.52
N TRP A 154 -5.42 -11.76 -10.40
CA TRP A 154 -5.06 -11.13 -9.14
C TRP A 154 -6.01 -9.98 -8.79
N ASN A 155 -6.37 -9.87 -7.49
CA ASN A 155 -7.04 -8.69 -6.92
C ASN A 155 -8.32 -8.28 -7.67
N LEU A 156 -9.28 -9.22 -7.76
CA LEU A 156 -10.57 -8.99 -8.38
C LEU A 156 -11.44 -8.08 -7.49
N GLN A 157 -11.33 -6.78 -7.69
CA GLN A 157 -12.19 -5.78 -7.05
C GLN A 157 -13.47 -5.60 -7.86
N LEU A 158 -14.41 -6.51 -7.63
CA LEU A 158 -15.75 -6.54 -8.24
C LEU A 158 -16.78 -6.79 -7.15
N ALA A 159 -17.98 -6.26 -7.36
CA ALA A 159 -19.11 -6.56 -6.50
C ALA A 159 -19.37 -8.08 -6.43
N PRO A 160 -19.80 -8.60 -5.27
CA PRO A 160 -19.93 -10.04 -5.03
C PRO A 160 -20.85 -10.78 -6.00
N ASP A 161 -21.94 -10.15 -6.40
CA ASP A 161 -22.90 -10.68 -7.37
C ASP A 161 -22.30 -10.79 -8.77
N VAL A 162 -21.41 -9.87 -9.14
CA VAL A 162 -20.68 -9.89 -10.41
C VAL A 162 -19.70 -11.06 -10.43
N ILE A 163 -18.96 -11.30 -9.34
CA ILE A 163 -18.04 -12.45 -9.21
C ILE A 163 -18.82 -13.74 -9.32
N SER A 164 -19.92 -13.89 -8.56
CA SER A 164 -20.76 -15.09 -8.57
C SER A 164 -21.29 -15.42 -9.98
N LYS A 165 -21.69 -14.38 -10.73
CA LYS A 165 -22.15 -14.54 -12.10
C LYS A 165 -21.04 -15.03 -13.05
N PHE A 166 -19.82 -14.56 -12.88
CA PHE A 166 -18.70 -15.07 -13.67
C PHE A 166 -18.35 -16.52 -13.35
N GLU A 167 -18.47 -16.94 -12.08
CA GLU A 167 -18.22 -18.33 -11.66
C GLU A 167 -19.18 -19.35 -12.31
N GLU A 168 -20.39 -18.91 -12.74
CA GLU A 168 -21.33 -19.73 -13.52
C GLU A 168 -20.72 -20.23 -14.85
N GLY A 169 -19.66 -19.55 -15.35
CA GLY A 169 -18.90 -20.01 -16.53
C GLY A 169 -18.15 -21.32 -16.32
N GLY A 170 -17.91 -21.72 -15.06
CA GLY A 170 -17.44 -23.05 -14.66
C GLY A 170 -15.98 -23.37 -15.01
N LYS A 171 -15.17 -22.39 -15.47
CA LYS A 171 -13.75 -22.60 -15.80
C LYS A 171 -12.81 -22.33 -14.63
N GLY A 172 -13.25 -21.61 -13.61
CA GLY A 172 -12.48 -21.25 -12.43
C GLY A 172 -13.39 -20.94 -11.25
N LYS A 173 -12.77 -20.55 -10.14
CA LYS A 173 -13.43 -20.15 -8.90
C LYS A 173 -12.71 -18.96 -8.26
N ALA A 174 -13.44 -18.17 -7.53
CA ALA A 174 -12.87 -17.16 -6.65
C ALA A 174 -12.23 -17.83 -5.43
N ILE A 175 -11.08 -17.33 -5.03
CA ILE A 175 -10.40 -17.70 -3.80
C ILE A 175 -10.29 -16.45 -2.93
N THR A 176 -10.56 -16.59 -1.63
CA THR A 176 -10.59 -15.45 -0.70
C THR A 176 -9.90 -15.80 0.61
N GLY A 177 -9.17 -14.84 1.16
CA GLY A 177 -8.55 -14.95 2.47
C GLY A 177 -8.36 -13.59 3.14
N PHE A 178 -8.51 -13.55 4.47
CA PHE A 178 -8.30 -12.34 5.27
C PHE A 178 -6.88 -12.30 5.81
N GLY A 179 -6.15 -11.26 5.44
CA GLY A 179 -4.87 -10.85 5.98
C GLY A 179 -4.96 -9.43 6.57
N PRO A 180 -3.89 -8.65 6.60
CA PRO A 180 -3.90 -7.30 7.17
C PRO A 180 -4.35 -6.21 6.18
N LEU A 181 -4.96 -6.55 5.05
CA LEU A 181 -5.32 -5.59 3.99
C LEU A 181 -6.51 -4.72 4.40
N VAL A 182 -6.34 -3.40 4.34
CA VAL A 182 -7.36 -2.41 4.69
C VAL A 182 -7.56 -1.41 3.55
N GLU A 183 -8.81 -1.26 3.09
CA GLU A 183 -9.24 -0.13 2.28
C GLU A 183 -9.48 1.06 3.23
N ARG A 184 -8.86 2.21 2.94
CA ARG A 184 -8.83 3.35 3.85
C ARG A 184 -8.76 4.68 3.14
N LEU A 185 -9.07 5.76 3.86
CA LEU A 185 -8.73 7.11 3.46
C LEU A 185 -7.46 7.56 4.17
N GLU A 186 -6.61 8.26 3.45
CA GLU A 186 -5.51 9.05 3.98
C GLU A 186 -5.91 10.52 3.93
N MET A 187 -5.82 11.22 5.05
CA MET A 187 -6.08 12.66 5.15
C MET A 187 -4.77 13.42 4.99
N ASN A 188 -4.64 14.25 3.98
CA ASN A 188 -3.43 15.04 3.77
C ASN A 188 -3.27 16.08 4.90
N MET A 189 -2.22 15.97 5.68
CA MET A 189 -1.94 16.91 6.78
C MET A 189 -1.26 18.19 6.31
N THR A 190 -0.99 18.31 5.00
CA THR A 190 -0.30 19.43 4.37
C THR A 190 -1.12 20.04 3.24
N ASP A 191 -0.90 21.31 2.94
CA ASP A 191 -1.66 22.08 1.95
C ASP A 191 -1.33 21.61 0.52
N PRO A 192 -2.32 21.03 -0.22
CA PRO A 192 -2.14 20.61 -1.61
C PRO A 192 -2.41 21.73 -2.63
N SER A 193 -2.58 22.99 -2.21
CA SER A 193 -2.95 24.09 -3.08
C SER A 193 -1.97 24.29 -4.24
N PRO A 194 -2.45 24.43 -5.49
CA PRO A 194 -1.62 24.75 -6.63
C PRO A 194 -1.04 26.18 -6.58
N ASP A 195 -1.53 27.03 -5.67
CA ASP A 195 -1.04 28.41 -5.49
C ASP A 195 0.28 28.46 -4.72
N LEU A 196 0.69 27.37 -4.09
CA LEU A 196 1.98 27.27 -3.41
C LEU A 196 3.14 27.15 -4.41
N PRO A 197 4.34 27.64 -4.03
CA PRO A 197 5.53 27.46 -4.87
C PRO A 197 5.79 26.01 -5.23
N GLU A 198 6.37 25.78 -6.40
CA GLU A 198 6.79 24.44 -6.80
C GLU A 198 7.77 23.85 -5.76
N GLY A 199 7.52 22.61 -5.36
CA GLY A 199 8.30 21.92 -4.33
C GLY A 199 7.90 22.21 -2.89
N GLU A 200 6.95 23.13 -2.64
CA GLU A 200 6.40 23.39 -1.31
C GLU A 200 4.99 22.78 -1.12
N ARG A 201 4.28 22.54 -2.23
CA ARG A 201 2.95 21.94 -2.26
C ARG A 201 2.98 20.52 -1.64
N SER A 202 2.03 20.22 -0.78
CA SER A 202 1.94 18.96 -0.03
C SER A 202 3.23 18.61 0.73
N THR A 203 3.87 19.61 1.32
CA THR A 203 5.03 19.42 2.21
C THR A 203 4.72 19.93 3.61
N VAL A 204 5.48 19.47 4.60
CA VAL A 204 5.32 19.86 6.02
C VAL A 204 5.53 21.35 6.30
N MET A 205 5.97 22.13 5.31
CA MET A 205 6.10 23.59 5.44
C MET A 205 4.74 24.29 5.52
N HIS A 206 3.71 23.71 4.94
CA HIS A 206 2.37 24.28 4.88
C HIS A 206 1.35 23.30 5.44
N PRO A 207 0.90 23.46 6.71
CA PRO A 207 -0.18 22.67 7.28
C PRO A 207 -1.48 22.82 6.48
N HIS A 208 -2.25 21.75 6.37
CA HIS A 208 -3.51 21.77 5.63
C HIS A 208 -4.51 22.77 6.22
N PRO A 209 -5.08 23.68 5.42
CA PRO A 209 -5.94 24.74 5.94
C PRO A 209 -7.26 24.26 6.55
N ILE A 210 -7.75 23.10 6.15
CA ILE A 210 -9.01 22.49 6.61
C ILE A 210 -8.72 21.27 7.50
N LEU A 211 -7.97 20.29 6.98
CA LEU A 211 -7.75 19.01 7.64
C LEU A 211 -6.76 19.05 8.82
N SER A 212 -6.13 20.18 9.11
CA SER A 212 -5.37 20.37 10.37
C SER A 212 -6.25 20.33 11.62
N ASP A 213 -7.55 20.65 11.48
CA ASP A 213 -8.50 20.54 12.60
C ASP A 213 -9.01 19.09 12.74
N ILE A 214 -8.70 18.48 13.87
CA ILE A 214 -9.10 17.09 14.15
C ILE A 214 -10.61 16.89 14.12
N ARG A 215 -11.41 17.90 14.50
CA ARG A 215 -12.87 17.82 14.52
C ARG A 215 -13.43 17.64 13.11
N VAL A 216 -12.78 18.24 12.12
CA VAL A 216 -13.14 18.05 10.71
C VAL A 216 -12.85 16.63 10.28
N ARG A 217 -11.65 16.09 10.58
CA ARG A 217 -11.29 14.72 10.25
C ARG A 217 -12.20 13.68 10.94
N GLU A 218 -12.52 13.92 12.23
CA GLU A 218 -13.47 13.09 12.98
C GLU A 218 -14.85 13.11 12.32
N ALA A 219 -15.37 14.30 11.97
CA ALA A 219 -16.65 14.45 11.30
C ALA A 219 -16.71 13.67 9.97
N LEU A 220 -15.65 13.80 9.15
CA LEU A 220 -15.53 13.06 7.89
C LEU A 220 -15.49 11.53 8.11
N SER A 221 -14.86 11.07 9.19
CA SER A 221 -14.77 9.65 9.52
C SER A 221 -16.09 9.05 9.97
N ILE A 222 -16.77 9.69 10.95
CA ILE A 222 -17.98 9.14 11.57
C ILE A 222 -19.24 9.31 10.71
N SER A 223 -19.19 10.13 9.66
CA SER A 223 -20.28 10.28 8.69
C SER A 223 -20.36 9.13 7.67
N ILE A 224 -19.43 8.17 7.69
CA ILE A 224 -19.35 7.07 6.72
C ILE A 224 -20.11 5.85 7.23
N ASP A 225 -21.03 5.33 6.42
CA ASP A 225 -21.69 4.02 6.63
C ASP A 225 -20.78 2.90 6.07
N ARG A 226 -20.02 2.27 6.95
CA ARG A 226 -19.07 1.21 6.59
C ARG A 226 -19.73 -0.12 6.26
N ASP A 227 -20.89 -0.40 6.86
CA ASP A 227 -21.65 -1.62 6.54
C ASP A 227 -22.15 -1.58 5.10
N LEU A 228 -22.65 -0.42 4.64
CA LEU A 228 -23.05 -0.24 3.24
C LEU A 228 -21.86 -0.33 2.29
N LEU A 229 -20.68 0.21 2.66
CA LEU A 229 -19.47 0.04 1.85
C LEU A 229 -19.06 -1.44 1.71
N VAL A 230 -19.17 -2.21 2.80
CA VAL A 230 -18.90 -3.67 2.75
C VAL A 230 -19.92 -4.36 1.86
N GLU A 231 -21.20 -4.07 2.00
CA GLU A 231 -22.26 -4.68 1.21
C GLU A 231 -22.04 -4.45 -0.30
N VAL A 232 -21.79 -3.20 -0.69
CA VAL A 232 -21.65 -2.81 -2.10
C VAL A 232 -20.35 -3.36 -2.71
N GLY A 233 -19.22 -3.27 -1.98
CA GLY A 233 -17.92 -3.51 -2.57
C GLY A 233 -17.33 -4.89 -2.35
N TYR A 234 -17.62 -5.54 -1.22
CA TYR A 234 -16.89 -6.75 -0.81
C TYR A 234 -17.76 -7.90 -0.31
N GLY A 235 -18.98 -7.64 0.17
CA GLY A 235 -19.86 -8.66 0.74
C GLY A 235 -19.13 -9.50 1.82
N GLN A 236 -19.13 -10.82 1.66
CA GLN A 236 -18.47 -11.73 2.61
C GLN A 236 -16.94 -11.63 2.64
N ALA A 237 -16.33 -11.02 1.63
CA ALA A 237 -14.90 -10.74 1.58
C ALA A 237 -14.53 -9.40 2.24
N GLY A 238 -15.43 -8.74 2.93
CA GLY A 238 -15.22 -7.49 3.65
C GLY A 238 -15.74 -7.54 5.09
N LYS A 239 -15.16 -6.72 5.94
CA LYS A 239 -15.66 -6.41 7.29
C LYS A 239 -15.46 -4.92 7.52
N PRO A 240 -16.43 -4.20 8.13
CA PRO A 240 -16.20 -2.82 8.50
C PRO A 240 -15.06 -2.72 9.51
N THR A 241 -14.24 -1.67 9.42
CA THR A 241 -13.14 -1.48 10.36
C THR A 241 -12.85 0.00 10.62
N CYS A 242 -12.48 0.29 11.87
CA CYS A 242 -11.89 1.58 12.26
C CYS A 242 -10.36 1.50 12.32
N ASP A 243 -9.77 0.32 12.14
CA ASP A 243 -8.37 0.05 12.38
C ASP A 243 -7.54 0.05 11.09
N LEU A 244 -6.29 0.47 11.20
CA LEU A 244 -5.26 0.30 10.18
C LEU A 244 -4.65 -1.11 10.22
N VAL A 245 -4.59 -1.72 11.43
CA VAL A 245 -4.04 -3.06 11.66
C VAL A 245 -5.15 -3.97 12.23
N PRO A 246 -6.06 -4.50 11.38
CA PRO A 246 -7.16 -5.34 11.84
C PRO A 246 -6.75 -6.80 12.08
N SER A 247 -5.54 -7.19 11.68
CA SER A 247 -5.03 -8.56 11.73
C SER A 247 -3.49 -8.56 11.75
N PRO A 248 -2.83 -9.54 12.42
CA PRO A 248 -3.41 -10.60 13.23
C PRO A 248 -3.95 -10.09 14.57
N ALA A 249 -4.79 -10.90 15.23
CA ALA A 249 -5.58 -10.49 16.40
C ALA A 249 -4.78 -9.94 17.59
N ASN A 250 -3.53 -10.40 17.79
CA ASN A 250 -2.66 -9.89 18.84
C ASN A 250 -2.24 -8.42 18.66
N TYR A 251 -2.32 -7.89 17.42
CA TYR A 251 -1.99 -6.51 17.08
C TYR A 251 -3.22 -5.65 16.76
N ALA A 252 -4.40 -6.25 16.61
CA ALA A 252 -5.63 -5.55 16.28
C ALA A 252 -6.22 -4.84 17.51
N SER A 253 -6.53 -3.55 17.42
CA SER A 253 -7.18 -2.76 18.47
C SER A 253 -8.64 -3.14 18.64
N MET A 254 -9.31 -3.57 17.58
CA MET A 254 -10.75 -3.86 17.55
C MET A 254 -11.60 -2.63 17.91
N ASN A 255 -11.23 -1.48 17.38
CA ASN A 255 -11.95 -0.23 17.57
C ASN A 255 -13.34 -0.28 16.93
N ASP A 256 -14.33 0.29 17.61
CA ASP A 256 -15.75 0.33 17.18
C ASP A 256 -16.32 1.76 17.06
N PHE A 257 -15.54 2.80 17.43
CA PHE A 257 -15.99 4.19 17.51
C PHE A 257 -16.56 4.74 16.18
N CYS A 258 -16.19 4.16 15.06
CA CYS A 258 -16.59 4.59 13.74
C CYS A 258 -17.51 3.59 13.01
N LEU A 259 -17.88 2.47 13.63
CA LEU A 259 -18.68 1.43 12.98
C LEU A 259 -20.16 1.83 12.83
N THR A 260 -20.64 2.75 13.67
CA THR A 260 -21.97 3.32 13.52
C THR A 260 -21.89 4.70 12.93
N GLN A 261 -22.58 4.92 11.81
CA GLN A 261 -22.68 6.24 11.19
C GLN A 261 -23.36 7.23 12.14
N ASP A 262 -22.78 8.42 12.34
CA ASP A 262 -23.32 9.48 13.20
C ASP A 262 -23.30 10.84 12.50
N MET A 263 -24.30 11.09 11.68
CA MET A 263 -24.43 12.33 10.90
C MET A 263 -24.68 13.55 11.78
N ASP A 264 -25.40 13.40 12.89
CA ASP A 264 -25.70 14.51 13.79
C ASP A 264 -24.46 14.97 14.55
N ARG A 265 -23.66 14.01 15.04
CA ARG A 265 -22.38 14.33 15.70
C ARG A 265 -21.38 14.91 14.69
N ALA A 266 -21.33 14.39 13.46
CA ALA A 266 -20.48 14.95 12.39
C ALA A 266 -20.82 16.43 12.10
N LYS A 267 -22.11 16.78 11.98
CA LYS A 267 -22.55 18.17 11.81
C LYS A 267 -22.15 19.04 13.01
N ALA A 268 -22.34 18.54 14.22
CA ALA A 268 -21.97 19.25 15.44
C ALA A 268 -20.45 19.54 15.53
N LEU A 269 -19.61 18.57 15.15
CA LEU A 269 -18.16 18.73 15.11
C LEU A 269 -17.70 19.81 14.13
N LEU A 270 -18.34 19.90 12.96
CA LEU A 270 -18.06 20.94 11.99
C LEU A 270 -18.46 22.31 12.53
N GLU A 271 -19.60 22.44 13.23
CA GLU A 271 -20.03 23.66 13.89
C GLU A 271 -19.08 24.07 15.03
N GLU A 272 -18.68 23.13 15.88
CA GLU A 272 -17.65 23.33 16.92
C GLU A 272 -16.31 23.79 16.34
N ALA A 273 -15.98 23.33 15.09
CA ALA A 273 -14.79 23.78 14.35
C ALA A 273 -14.95 25.14 13.68
N GLY A 274 -16.15 25.73 13.75
CA GLY A 274 -16.48 27.05 13.18
C GLY A 274 -16.89 27.02 11.72
N TRP A 275 -17.20 25.86 11.17
CA TRP A 275 -17.72 25.70 9.81
C TRP A 275 -19.25 25.75 9.84
N THR A 276 -19.84 26.77 9.22
CA THR A 276 -21.30 26.97 9.16
C THR A 276 -21.70 27.40 7.75
N ASP A 277 -22.89 27.01 7.31
CA ASP A 277 -23.45 27.48 6.04
C ASP A 277 -23.99 28.90 6.26
N THR A 278 -23.24 29.92 5.84
CA THR A 278 -23.58 31.31 6.10
C THR A 278 -24.39 31.96 4.98
N ASP A 279 -24.34 31.40 3.75
CA ASP A 279 -25.05 31.94 2.59
C ASP A 279 -26.26 31.10 2.16
N GLY A 280 -26.43 29.91 2.77
CA GLY A 280 -27.61 29.04 2.56
C GLY A 280 -27.50 28.20 1.28
N ASP A 281 -26.31 28.00 0.73
CA ASP A 281 -26.12 27.21 -0.49
C ASP A 281 -25.93 25.70 -0.22
N GLY A 282 -25.88 25.29 1.05
CA GLY A 282 -25.73 23.92 1.50
C GLY A 282 -24.29 23.50 1.76
N VAL A 283 -23.32 24.35 1.44
CA VAL A 283 -21.90 24.12 1.72
C VAL A 283 -21.48 24.99 2.89
N ARG A 284 -20.79 24.39 3.85
CA ARG A 284 -20.28 25.14 5.00
C ARG A 284 -19.11 26.04 4.59
N ASP A 285 -19.01 27.18 5.23
CA ASP A 285 -17.92 28.14 5.05
C ASP A 285 -17.34 28.61 6.38
N LYS A 286 -16.10 29.12 6.32
CA LYS A 286 -15.40 29.70 7.45
C LYS A 286 -14.38 30.73 6.94
N ASP A 287 -14.42 31.96 7.49
CA ASP A 287 -13.52 33.04 7.10
C ASP A 287 -13.51 33.31 5.58
N GLY A 288 -14.67 33.16 4.93
CA GLY A 288 -14.85 33.36 3.49
C GLY A 288 -14.31 32.24 2.60
N LYS A 289 -13.95 31.10 3.17
CA LYS A 289 -13.54 29.89 2.45
C LYS A 289 -14.61 28.83 2.58
N LYS A 290 -14.98 28.19 1.48
CA LYS A 290 -15.88 27.03 1.48
C LYS A 290 -15.17 25.80 2.02
N LEU A 291 -15.93 24.93 2.69
CA LEU A 291 -15.48 23.60 3.09
C LEU A 291 -15.57 22.66 1.87
N SER A 292 -14.54 22.73 1.05
CA SER A 292 -14.44 21.99 -0.21
C SER A 292 -13.19 21.14 -0.21
N LEU A 293 -13.32 19.87 -0.61
CA LEU A 293 -12.24 18.88 -0.59
C LEU A 293 -12.14 18.15 -1.94
N LEU A 294 -10.92 17.96 -2.43
CA LEU A 294 -10.60 17.08 -3.55
C LEU A 294 -10.29 15.68 -3.01
N TYR A 295 -11.12 14.72 -3.39
CA TYR A 295 -10.99 13.32 -3.01
C TYR A 295 -10.59 12.47 -4.21
N GLN A 296 -9.37 11.90 -4.20
CA GLN A 296 -8.85 11.13 -5.31
C GLN A 296 -8.58 9.66 -4.97
N THR A 297 -8.59 8.82 -6.01
CA THR A 297 -8.17 7.41 -5.96
C THR A 297 -7.82 6.92 -7.36
N SER A 298 -7.32 5.67 -7.47
CA SER A 298 -7.14 5.01 -8.76
C SER A 298 -8.48 4.61 -9.38
N THR A 299 -8.54 4.56 -10.72
CA THR A 299 -9.70 4.06 -11.45
C THR A 299 -9.95 2.59 -11.10
N ASN A 300 -11.07 2.35 -10.41
CA ASN A 300 -11.47 1.05 -9.89
C ASN A 300 -12.96 1.10 -9.58
N ALA A 301 -13.75 0.12 -10.04
CA ALA A 301 -15.21 0.16 -9.92
C ALA A 301 -15.68 0.25 -8.46
N VAL A 302 -15.14 -0.59 -7.56
CA VAL A 302 -15.50 -0.58 -6.13
C VAL A 302 -15.17 0.76 -5.49
N ARG A 303 -13.98 1.33 -5.81
CA ARG A 303 -13.57 2.63 -5.27
C ARG A 303 -14.40 3.79 -5.80
N GLN A 304 -14.84 3.73 -7.06
CA GLN A 304 -15.72 4.75 -7.62
C GLN A 304 -17.10 4.73 -6.94
N ASP A 305 -17.64 3.54 -6.64
CA ASP A 305 -18.87 3.40 -5.87
C ASP A 305 -18.69 3.93 -4.43
N PHE A 306 -17.55 3.64 -3.79
CA PHE A 306 -17.22 4.17 -2.46
C PHE A 306 -17.10 5.69 -2.47
N GLN A 307 -16.43 6.26 -3.49
CA GLN A 307 -16.33 7.72 -3.63
C GLN A 307 -17.71 8.35 -3.78
N ALA A 308 -18.59 7.76 -4.57
CA ALA A 308 -19.94 8.29 -4.77
C ALA A 308 -20.76 8.31 -3.47
N LEU A 309 -20.72 7.21 -2.69
CA LEU A 309 -21.39 7.12 -1.40
C LEU A 309 -20.79 8.07 -0.36
N ILE A 310 -19.46 8.10 -0.23
CA ILE A 310 -18.78 8.98 0.73
C ILE A 310 -19.01 10.45 0.39
N LYS A 311 -18.96 10.81 -0.90
CA LYS A 311 -19.31 12.16 -1.36
C LYS A 311 -20.74 12.54 -0.94
N GLN A 312 -21.71 11.65 -1.14
CA GLN A 312 -23.09 11.91 -0.73
C GLN A 312 -23.17 12.21 0.77
N TRP A 313 -22.56 11.39 1.63
CA TRP A 313 -22.58 11.60 3.07
C TRP A 313 -21.85 12.89 3.50
N TRP A 314 -20.74 13.21 2.86
CA TRP A 314 -20.03 14.45 3.13
C TRP A 314 -20.80 15.69 2.69
N GLU A 315 -21.49 15.63 1.55
CA GLU A 315 -22.40 16.71 1.11
C GLU A 315 -23.58 16.89 2.08
N GLU A 316 -24.12 15.79 2.66
CA GLU A 316 -25.19 15.88 3.66
C GLU A 316 -24.76 16.57 4.96
N ILE A 317 -23.49 16.59 5.27
CA ILE A 317 -22.93 17.34 6.42
C ILE A 317 -22.38 18.72 6.02
N GLY A 318 -22.53 19.12 4.75
CA GLY A 318 -22.14 20.43 4.23
C GLY A 318 -20.71 20.54 3.73
N VAL A 319 -20.09 19.43 3.32
CA VAL A 319 -18.74 19.38 2.74
C VAL A 319 -18.85 19.18 1.22
N GLU A 320 -18.51 20.20 0.45
CA GLU A 320 -18.39 20.06 -1.00
C GLU A 320 -17.24 19.10 -1.34
N THR A 321 -17.50 18.14 -2.23
CA THR A 321 -16.52 17.10 -2.53
C THR A 321 -16.35 16.93 -4.04
N GLU A 322 -15.14 17.21 -4.52
CA GLU A 322 -14.73 16.93 -5.89
C GLU A 322 -14.08 15.55 -5.97
N LEU A 323 -14.47 14.73 -6.96
CA LEU A 323 -13.92 13.40 -7.16
C LEU A 323 -12.93 13.38 -8.31
N ARG A 324 -11.76 12.76 -8.10
CA ARG A 324 -10.77 12.53 -9.13
C ARG A 324 -10.34 11.06 -9.17
N ASN A 325 -10.36 10.47 -10.38
CA ASN A 325 -9.90 9.10 -10.62
C ASN A 325 -8.71 9.12 -11.57
N LEU A 326 -7.65 8.45 -11.20
CA LEU A 326 -6.38 8.37 -11.94
C LEU A 326 -6.14 6.94 -12.42
N ASP A 327 -5.48 6.77 -13.54
CA ASP A 327 -5.02 5.45 -13.95
C ASP A 327 -4.15 4.83 -12.85
N ALA A 328 -4.36 3.54 -12.55
CA ALA A 328 -3.67 2.89 -11.43
C ALA A 328 -2.13 2.89 -11.60
N SER A 329 -1.62 2.80 -12.82
CA SER A 329 -0.19 2.84 -13.10
C SER A 329 0.42 4.22 -12.89
N VAL A 330 -0.37 5.27 -13.04
CA VAL A 330 0.03 6.65 -12.74
C VAL A 330 -0.09 6.91 -11.25
N PHE A 331 -1.25 6.59 -10.66
CA PHE A 331 -1.51 6.82 -9.24
C PHE A 331 -0.50 6.11 -8.33
N PHE A 332 -0.24 4.82 -8.58
CA PHE A 332 0.75 4.04 -7.82
C PHE A 332 2.16 4.09 -8.42
N GLY A 333 2.38 4.91 -9.45
CA GLY A 333 3.68 5.07 -10.08
C GLY A 333 4.67 5.83 -9.20
N GLY A 334 5.96 5.55 -9.40
CA GLY A 334 7.07 6.22 -8.68
C GLY A 334 7.72 7.37 -9.45
N ASP A 335 7.12 7.85 -10.56
CA ASP A 335 7.70 8.91 -11.38
C ASP A 335 7.68 10.27 -10.64
N PRO A 336 8.84 10.82 -10.26
CA PRO A 336 8.91 12.12 -9.57
C PRO A 336 8.49 13.28 -10.47
N GLY A 337 8.44 13.10 -11.78
CA GLY A 337 7.94 14.10 -12.74
C GLY A 337 6.41 14.16 -12.80
N SER A 338 5.71 13.07 -12.48
CA SER A 338 4.24 13.02 -12.52
C SER A 338 3.63 13.80 -11.35
N PRO A 339 2.66 14.70 -11.56
CA PRO A 339 1.92 15.35 -10.48
C PRO A 339 0.85 14.47 -9.84
N ASP A 340 0.55 13.33 -10.44
CA ASP A 340 -0.63 12.50 -10.16
C ASP A 340 -0.30 11.22 -9.38
N THR A 341 0.95 11.08 -8.88
CA THR A 341 1.30 9.96 -8.01
C THR A 341 0.70 10.16 -6.61
N PHE A 342 0.25 9.07 -5.97
CA PHE A 342 -0.27 9.12 -4.60
C PHE A 342 0.75 9.66 -3.58
N GLN A 343 2.05 9.47 -3.85
CA GLN A 343 3.12 9.98 -2.99
C GLN A 343 3.21 11.52 -2.99
N LYS A 344 2.91 12.17 -4.12
CA LYS A 344 2.81 13.64 -4.15
C LYS A 344 1.60 14.17 -3.41
N PHE A 345 0.52 13.41 -3.43
CA PHE A 345 -0.71 13.72 -2.73
C PHE A 345 -1.23 15.14 -3.01
N TYR A 346 -1.36 15.48 -4.29
CA TYR A 346 -1.91 16.77 -4.70
C TYR A 346 -3.45 16.78 -4.68
N ALA A 347 -3.97 16.29 -3.55
CA ALA A 347 -5.38 16.27 -3.19
C ALA A 347 -5.52 16.38 -1.66
N ASP A 348 -6.73 16.59 -1.17
CA ASP A 348 -7.02 16.68 0.27
C ASP A 348 -7.16 15.29 0.89
N VAL A 349 -7.78 14.36 0.17
CA VAL A 349 -8.04 12.99 0.62
C VAL A 349 -7.70 12.00 -0.48
N GLU A 350 -7.05 10.89 -0.10
CA GLU A 350 -6.81 9.75 -0.98
C GLU A 350 -7.39 8.47 -0.43
N MET A 351 -7.87 7.59 -1.34
CA MET A 351 -8.32 6.25 -0.97
C MET A 351 -7.49 5.19 -1.69
N TYR A 352 -6.99 4.24 -0.92
CA TYR A 352 -6.39 3.02 -1.45
C TYR A 352 -6.32 1.94 -0.37
N ALA A 353 -6.04 0.71 -0.78
CA ALA A 353 -5.78 -0.37 0.17
C ALA A 353 -4.27 -0.57 0.32
N ASN A 354 -3.83 -0.86 1.54
CA ASN A 354 -2.46 -1.24 1.82
C ASN A 354 -2.41 -2.36 2.87
N THR A 355 -1.26 -3.00 2.95
CA THR A 355 -1.00 -4.16 3.79
C THR A 355 0.48 -4.22 4.14
N PHE A 356 0.85 -5.14 5.02
CA PHE A 356 2.23 -5.51 5.28
C PHE A 356 2.45 -7.00 5.04
N ASN A 357 3.68 -7.38 4.75
CA ASN A 357 4.08 -8.77 4.61
C ASN A 357 4.46 -9.36 5.96
N GLY A 358 4.23 -10.67 6.14
CA GLY A 358 4.43 -11.33 7.41
C GLY A 358 3.33 -11.00 8.44
N THR A 359 3.59 -11.32 9.68
CA THR A 359 2.60 -11.23 10.78
C THR A 359 2.93 -10.17 11.84
N ASP A 360 3.99 -9.39 11.64
CA ASP A 360 4.40 -8.33 12.57
C ASP A 360 4.30 -6.97 11.87
N PRO A 361 3.47 -6.04 12.38
CA PRO A 361 3.23 -4.75 11.72
C PRO A 361 4.31 -3.70 11.99
N GLN A 362 5.42 -4.03 12.65
CA GLN A 362 6.41 -3.04 13.10
C GLN A 362 6.84 -2.08 11.99
N GLN A 363 7.21 -2.61 10.83
CA GLN A 363 7.72 -1.78 9.73
C GLN A 363 6.61 -0.95 9.08
N TYR A 364 5.43 -1.53 8.96
CA TYR A 364 4.26 -0.85 8.44
C TYR A 364 3.85 0.35 9.31
N LEU A 365 3.88 0.18 10.63
CA LEU A 365 3.63 1.26 11.57
C LEU A 365 4.80 2.25 11.63
N ALA A 366 6.05 1.79 11.49
CA ALA A 366 7.23 2.66 11.46
C ALA A 366 7.27 3.59 10.23
N ALA A 367 6.53 3.26 9.17
CA ALA A 367 6.40 4.10 7.98
C ALA A 367 5.89 5.52 8.29
N TYR A 368 5.10 5.68 9.35
CA TYR A 368 4.53 6.98 9.76
C TYR A 368 5.43 7.81 10.68
N ARG A 369 6.73 7.51 10.73
CA ARG A 369 7.72 8.30 11.45
C ARG A 369 7.83 9.71 10.91
N CYS A 370 8.00 10.71 11.79
CA CYS A 370 8.33 12.08 11.39
C CYS A 370 9.59 12.10 10.50
N GLY A 371 9.54 12.85 9.40
CA GLY A 371 10.64 12.93 8.44
C GLY A 371 10.62 11.85 7.34
N GLY A 372 9.75 10.82 7.46
CA GLY A 372 9.55 9.77 6.45
C GLY A 372 8.57 10.14 5.33
N GLU A 373 8.09 11.36 5.30
CA GLU A 373 7.17 11.85 4.28
C GLU A 373 7.84 12.01 2.91
N PRO A 374 7.10 11.75 1.81
CA PRO A 374 7.53 12.09 0.46
C PRO A 374 7.77 13.60 0.31
N LYS A 375 8.91 13.97 -0.28
CA LYS A 375 9.33 15.36 -0.48
C LYS A 375 10.29 15.48 -1.66
N PRO A 376 10.53 16.68 -2.20
CA PRO A 376 11.42 16.86 -3.36
C PRO A 376 12.82 16.24 -3.17
N SER A 377 13.42 16.36 -1.98
CA SER A 377 14.75 15.84 -1.70
C SER A 377 14.85 14.30 -1.69
N SER A 378 13.73 13.61 -1.48
CA SER A 378 13.61 12.15 -1.62
C SER A 378 13.02 11.73 -2.97
N GLN A 379 12.97 12.65 -3.95
CA GLN A 379 12.32 12.44 -5.25
C GLN A 379 10.86 11.99 -5.10
N TRP A 380 10.18 12.53 -4.10
CA TRP A 380 8.82 12.19 -3.70
C TRP A 380 8.64 10.72 -3.30
N GLN A 381 9.70 10.01 -2.95
CA GLN A 381 9.60 8.67 -2.38
C GLN A 381 9.53 8.75 -0.86
N GLY A 382 8.68 7.93 -0.28
CA GLY A 382 8.44 7.83 1.17
C GLY A 382 7.14 7.11 1.46
N GLU A 383 7.03 6.57 2.67
CA GLU A 383 5.88 5.76 3.09
C GLU A 383 4.87 6.54 3.96
N ASN A 384 5.31 7.67 4.55
CA ASN A 384 4.44 8.53 5.35
C ASN A 384 3.61 9.45 4.44
N ILE A 385 2.65 8.86 3.72
CA ILE A 385 1.92 9.51 2.64
C ILE A 385 1.10 10.70 3.13
N ASN A 386 0.47 10.61 4.30
CA ASN A 386 -0.38 11.67 4.86
C ASN A 386 0.39 12.77 5.61
N ARG A 387 1.71 12.65 5.72
CA ARG A 387 2.60 13.60 6.43
C ARG A 387 2.26 13.73 7.92
N PHE A 388 1.74 12.66 8.52
CA PHE A 388 1.56 12.61 9.98
C PHE A 388 2.90 12.77 10.70
N CYS A 389 2.94 13.53 11.78
CA CYS A 389 4.13 13.65 12.62
C CYS A 389 3.72 13.91 14.07
N ASP A 390 4.08 12.96 14.94
CA ASP A 390 3.93 13.08 16.39
C ASP A 390 5.16 12.46 17.08
N PRO A 391 5.94 13.24 17.84
CA PRO A 391 7.10 12.70 18.56
C PRO A 391 6.78 11.58 19.56
N ALA A 392 5.54 11.53 20.07
CA ALA A 392 5.10 10.42 20.94
C ALA A 392 4.91 9.13 20.13
N TYR A 393 4.49 9.24 18.89
CA TYR A 393 4.43 8.11 17.97
C TYR A 393 5.82 7.60 17.62
N ASP A 394 6.77 8.49 17.33
CA ASP A 394 8.17 8.12 17.07
C ASP A 394 8.79 7.37 18.24
N ALA A 395 8.49 7.80 19.48
CA ALA A 395 8.94 7.08 20.68
C ALA A 395 8.37 5.64 20.76
N LEU A 396 7.14 5.42 20.30
CA LEU A 396 6.53 4.09 20.23
C LEU A 396 7.16 3.23 19.13
N ILE A 397 7.55 3.81 17.99
CA ILE A 397 8.32 3.08 16.96
C ILE A 397 9.62 2.55 17.57
N ASP A 398 10.35 3.39 18.32
CA ASP A 398 11.61 3.01 18.96
C ASP A 398 11.39 1.95 20.04
N GLU A 399 10.31 2.07 20.84
CA GLU A 399 9.94 1.09 21.85
C GLU A 399 9.58 -0.27 21.22
N LEU A 400 8.74 -0.26 20.17
CA LEU A 400 8.36 -1.46 19.42
C LEU A 400 9.59 -2.17 18.83
N GLY A 401 10.53 -1.38 18.27
CA GLY A 401 11.76 -1.87 17.68
C GLY A 401 12.69 -2.59 18.68
N ARG A 402 12.57 -2.31 19.98
CA ARG A 402 13.37 -2.90 21.08
C ARG A 402 12.64 -3.97 21.87
N THR A 403 11.32 -4.09 21.70
CA THR A 403 10.48 -4.99 22.48
C THR A 403 10.40 -6.37 21.85
N GLY A 404 10.92 -7.40 22.56
CA GLY A 404 10.86 -8.81 22.11
C GLY A 404 9.66 -9.60 22.60
N ASP A 405 8.97 -9.13 23.65
CA ASP A 405 7.76 -9.78 24.20
C ASP A 405 6.57 -9.52 23.27
N ILE A 406 5.97 -10.58 22.75
CA ILE A 406 4.89 -10.51 21.74
C ILE A 406 3.65 -9.80 22.30
N ALA A 407 3.31 -10.00 23.59
CA ALA A 407 2.14 -9.34 24.17
C ALA A 407 2.36 -7.83 24.28
N LYS A 408 3.53 -7.40 24.75
CA LYS A 408 3.90 -5.98 24.79
C LYS A 408 3.99 -5.36 23.42
N ARG A 409 4.52 -6.08 22.42
CA ARG A 409 4.50 -5.63 21.03
C ARG A 409 3.07 -5.36 20.56
N GLY A 410 2.14 -6.26 20.92
CA GLY A 410 0.71 -6.09 20.65
C GLY A 410 0.14 -4.82 21.27
N GLU A 411 0.44 -4.54 22.54
CA GLU A 411 -0.01 -3.33 23.24
C GLU A 411 0.53 -2.05 22.57
N ILE A 412 1.82 -2.02 22.21
CA ILE A 412 2.43 -0.87 21.54
C ILE A 412 1.81 -0.66 20.16
N ALA A 413 1.70 -1.72 19.35
CA ALA A 413 1.14 -1.62 18.01
C ALA A 413 -0.34 -1.16 18.02
N LYS A 414 -1.15 -1.62 18.98
CA LYS A 414 -2.52 -1.14 19.18
C LYS A 414 -2.54 0.35 19.49
N LYS A 415 -1.68 0.81 20.41
CA LYS A 415 -1.59 2.23 20.71
C LYS A 415 -1.17 3.06 19.48
N MET A 416 -0.22 2.56 18.68
CA MET A 416 0.18 3.21 17.43
C MET A 416 -0.96 3.25 16.41
N ASN A 417 -1.70 2.14 16.25
CA ASN A 417 -2.91 2.10 15.44
C ASN A 417 -3.92 3.17 15.89
N ASP A 418 -4.20 3.24 17.20
CA ASP A 418 -5.18 4.18 17.76
C ASP A 418 -4.76 5.64 17.53
N MET A 419 -3.48 5.97 17.67
CA MET A 419 -2.97 7.32 17.39
C MET A 419 -3.21 7.76 15.94
N LEU A 420 -3.11 6.85 14.97
CA LEU A 420 -3.33 7.17 13.55
C LEU A 420 -4.83 7.22 13.20
N THR A 421 -5.63 6.32 13.78
CA THR A 421 -7.02 6.11 13.35
C THR A 421 -8.04 6.78 14.26
N LYS A 422 -7.90 6.66 15.58
CA LYS A 422 -8.86 7.11 16.58
C LYS A 422 -8.51 8.48 17.15
N ASP A 423 -7.24 8.65 17.55
CA ASP A 423 -6.84 9.85 18.29
C ASP A 423 -6.53 11.03 17.34
N SER A 424 -6.13 10.77 16.08
CA SER A 424 -5.83 11.82 15.10
C SER A 424 -6.76 11.81 13.88
N HIS A 425 -7.41 10.71 13.56
CA HIS A 425 -8.19 10.53 12.33
C HIS A 425 -7.41 10.91 11.05
N THR A 426 -6.10 10.73 11.04
CA THR A 426 -5.28 10.96 9.84
C THR A 426 -5.41 9.81 8.86
N ILE A 427 -5.74 8.63 9.38
CA ILE A 427 -6.12 7.45 8.61
C ILE A 427 -7.53 7.04 9.02
N VAL A 428 -8.40 6.91 8.04
CA VAL A 428 -9.80 6.47 8.25
C VAL A 428 -9.97 5.08 7.66
N GLY A 429 -10.01 4.06 8.52
CA GLY A 429 -10.31 2.69 8.11
C GLY A 429 -11.74 2.59 7.57
N LEU A 430 -11.91 1.91 6.45
CA LEU A 430 -13.21 1.67 5.83
C LEU A 430 -13.57 0.19 5.90
N VAL A 431 -12.79 -0.65 5.21
CA VAL A 431 -13.05 -2.08 5.09
C VAL A 431 -11.77 -2.88 5.33
N HIS A 432 -11.81 -3.75 6.33
CA HIS A 432 -10.88 -4.87 6.42
C HIS A 432 -11.28 -5.85 5.31
N ARG A 433 -10.56 -5.78 4.18
CA ARG A 433 -10.90 -6.56 3.01
C ARG A 433 -10.09 -7.84 2.93
N GLY A 434 -10.74 -8.93 2.51
CA GLY A 434 -10.05 -10.11 2.04
C GLY A 434 -9.36 -9.84 0.70
N ARG A 435 -8.31 -10.58 0.43
CA ARG A 435 -7.85 -10.76 -0.95
C ARG A 435 -8.87 -11.60 -1.68
N VAL A 436 -9.28 -11.16 -2.86
CA VAL A 436 -10.17 -11.90 -3.74
C VAL A 436 -9.46 -12.06 -5.08
N SER A 437 -9.21 -13.30 -5.47
CA SER A 437 -8.51 -13.63 -6.71
C SER A 437 -9.22 -14.76 -7.44
N GLY A 438 -9.05 -14.84 -8.76
CA GLY A 438 -9.62 -15.88 -9.58
C GLY A 438 -8.59 -16.96 -9.89
N GLN A 439 -8.95 -18.23 -9.72
CA GLN A 439 -8.12 -19.37 -10.05
C GLN A 439 -8.83 -20.29 -11.02
N ALA A 440 -8.20 -20.60 -12.15
CA ALA A 440 -8.69 -21.60 -13.10
C ALA A 440 -8.69 -23.00 -12.47
N ASN A 441 -9.71 -23.82 -12.80
CA ASN A 441 -9.79 -25.20 -12.32
C ASN A 441 -8.63 -26.09 -12.80
N THR A 442 -7.93 -25.66 -13.86
CA THR A 442 -6.76 -26.34 -14.43
C THR A 442 -5.43 -25.91 -13.81
N LEU A 443 -5.42 -24.97 -12.86
CA LEU A 443 -4.22 -24.54 -12.15
C LEU A 443 -4.08 -25.29 -10.83
N GLY A 444 -3.03 -26.10 -10.69
CA GLY A 444 -2.64 -26.77 -9.46
C GLY A 444 -1.43 -26.14 -8.81
N GLY A 445 -1.20 -26.49 -7.55
CA GLY A 445 -0.01 -26.05 -6.78
C GLY A 445 -0.15 -24.70 -6.09
N HIS A 446 -1.06 -23.83 -6.53
CA HIS A 446 -1.27 -22.54 -5.89
C HIS A 446 -1.95 -22.63 -4.53
N VAL A 447 -1.42 -21.92 -3.55
CA VAL A 447 -1.99 -21.73 -2.21
C VAL A 447 -2.04 -20.24 -1.89
N LEU A 448 -3.25 -19.70 -1.72
CA LEU A 448 -3.41 -18.30 -1.35
C LEU A 448 -2.72 -17.98 -0.01
N ASN A 449 -1.73 -17.10 -0.05
CA ASN A 449 -1.06 -16.58 1.13
C ASN A 449 -1.45 -15.12 1.34
N VAL A 450 -2.17 -14.86 2.41
CA VAL A 450 -2.63 -13.50 2.76
C VAL A 450 -1.55 -12.64 3.43
N TRP A 451 -0.41 -13.24 3.76
CA TRP A 451 0.71 -12.60 4.46
C TRP A 451 1.92 -12.31 3.55
N ASP A 452 1.81 -12.66 2.27
CA ASP A 452 2.88 -12.46 1.28
C ASP A 452 2.27 -12.19 -0.11
N SER A 453 3.11 -12.10 -1.13
CA SER A 453 2.69 -12.05 -2.53
C SER A 453 1.89 -13.29 -2.91
N GLU A 454 0.84 -13.15 -3.72
CA GLU A 454 0.08 -14.28 -4.24
C GLU A 454 0.87 -15.13 -5.26
N LEU A 455 2.03 -14.64 -5.71
CA LEU A 455 2.98 -15.36 -6.56
C LEU A 455 4.09 -16.08 -5.76
N TRP A 456 4.00 -16.09 -4.43
CA TRP A 456 5.04 -16.63 -3.53
C TRP A 456 5.42 -18.09 -3.82
N ASP A 457 4.46 -18.88 -4.30
CA ASP A 457 4.61 -20.29 -4.62
C ASP A 457 4.55 -20.58 -6.13
N ALA A 458 4.76 -19.55 -6.98
CA ALA A 458 4.64 -19.71 -8.44
C ALA A 458 5.56 -20.79 -9.03
N ALA A 459 6.65 -21.13 -8.35
CA ALA A 459 7.53 -22.24 -8.71
C ALA A 459 6.87 -23.62 -8.56
N GLU A 460 5.84 -23.72 -7.71
CA GLU A 460 5.09 -24.95 -7.43
C GLU A 460 3.91 -25.16 -8.39
N TRP A 461 3.53 -24.16 -9.16
CA TRP A 461 2.35 -24.20 -10.02
C TRP A 461 2.51 -25.19 -11.15
N TYR A 462 1.45 -25.94 -11.43
CA TYR A 462 1.42 -26.94 -12.49
C TYR A 462 0.05 -27.02 -13.17
N ARG A 463 -0.01 -27.67 -14.34
CA ARG A 463 -1.26 -27.91 -15.05
C ARG A 463 -1.95 -29.15 -14.50
N ILE A 464 -3.23 -29.04 -14.18
CA ILE A 464 -4.14 -30.15 -13.91
C ILE A 464 -4.80 -30.53 -15.23
N ASP A 465 -4.74 -31.82 -15.60
CA ASP A 465 -5.36 -32.37 -16.81
C ASP A 465 -6.89 -32.52 -16.67
#